data_8ec66e1cb1bb40fc4d670f256c713735
#
_entry.id   8ec66e1cb1bb40fc4d670f256c713735
#
_cell.length_a   1.000
_cell.length_b   1.000
_cell.length_c   1.000
_cell.angle_alpha   90.00
_cell.angle_beta   90.00
_cell.angle_gamma   90.00
#
_symmetry.space_group_name_H-M   'P 1'
#
loop_
_entity.id
_entity.type
_entity.pdbx_description
1 polymer ?
#
loop_
_entity_poly.entity_id
_entity_poly.type
_entity_poly.pdbx_seq_one_letter_code
_entity_poly.pdbx_strand_id
1 'polypeptide(L)'
;SGTHDLPRPKMWRHTSVETYKGGVSRSDDGGRTWKPSNAGMAETAATHILLDPTSPAEARTLYVAAFGRGVYKSSDGGATWNLKNIGITQTNPFAWRLARASDGVLYLIVARRSEDGSIGNDGDGALYKSSDGAATWTKVALPAGVNGPNGLATDPKNPQRLYLAAWARATGIHGMGGGIFVSNDGGKNWKQAFDRDQHVYDVTVDPSNPKVLYAAGFESSAWKSSDSGEHWTRIAGPNFKWMHRVIPDPLNSESIYVTTYGGGVWHGRADGKPGPQDIATPELQPGR
;
A
#
# COMPACT_ATOMS: atom_id res chain seq x y z
N SER A 1 4.42 7.68 6.66
CA SER A 1 5.71 8.34 6.52
C SER A 1 6.73 7.32 6.10
N GLY A 2 7.18 7.47 4.89
CA GLY A 2 7.99 6.50 4.21
C GLY A 2 9.29 6.19 4.90
N THR A 3 9.45 4.97 5.07
CA THR A 3 10.67 4.32 5.46
C THR A 3 11.40 4.00 4.17
N HIS A 4 12.31 4.83 3.76
CA HIS A 4 13.01 4.66 2.49
C HIS A 4 14.46 4.32 2.70
N ASP A 5 15.03 3.66 1.72
CA ASP A 5 16.41 3.24 1.62
C ASP A 5 17.40 4.40 1.42
N LEU A 6 16.96 5.63 1.61
CA LEU A 6 17.87 6.77 1.65
C LEU A 6 18.71 6.73 2.93
N PRO A 7 19.98 7.19 2.89
CA PRO A 7 20.79 7.31 4.09
C PRO A 7 20.06 8.24 5.06
N ARG A 8 19.52 7.65 6.12
CA ARG A 8 18.66 8.34 7.06
C ARG A 8 19.46 8.85 8.24
N PRO A 9 19.02 9.96 8.85
CA PRO A 9 19.58 10.38 10.12
C PRO A 9 19.54 9.20 11.12
N LYS A 10 20.55 9.07 11.94
CA LYS A 10 20.70 7.97 12.92
C LYS A 10 19.45 7.71 13.77
N MET A 11 18.62 8.73 13.97
CA MET A 11 17.36 8.64 14.72
C MET A 11 16.31 7.67 14.11
N TRP A 12 16.44 7.32 12.84
CA TRP A 12 15.54 6.36 12.16
C TRP A 12 16.05 4.92 12.20
N ARG A 13 17.32 4.72 12.55
CA ARG A 13 17.95 3.39 12.58
C ARG A 13 17.66 2.60 13.86
N HIS A 14 17.18 3.25 14.89
CA HIS A 14 16.97 2.64 16.22
C HIS A 14 15.53 2.73 16.69
N THR A 15 14.58 2.82 15.79
CA THR A 15 13.21 2.68 16.19
C THR A 15 12.96 1.21 16.51
N SER A 16 13.18 0.84 17.77
CA SER A 16 12.62 -0.38 18.32
C SER A 16 11.10 -0.33 18.14
N VAL A 17 10.47 -1.48 18.10
CA VAL A 17 9.00 -1.58 18.07
C VAL A 17 8.34 -0.71 19.15
N GLU A 18 9.03 -0.49 20.25
CA GLU A 18 8.60 0.30 21.40
C GLU A 18 8.61 1.81 21.16
N THR A 19 9.33 2.30 20.14
CA THR A 19 9.39 3.74 19.82
C THR A 19 8.32 4.18 18.82
N TYR A 20 7.57 3.29 18.23
CA TYR A 20 6.44 3.63 17.36
C TYR A 20 5.23 4.04 18.21
N LYS A 21 5.11 5.33 18.45
CA LYS A 21 3.93 5.92 19.07
C LYS A 21 2.93 6.28 17.99
N GLY A 22 1.70 5.84 18.15
CA GLY A 22 0.66 6.08 17.18
C GLY A 22 -0.55 5.20 17.46
N GLY A 23 -1.23 4.78 16.44
CA GLY A 23 -2.43 3.97 16.51
C GLY A 23 -3.47 4.43 15.53
N VAL A 24 -4.73 4.29 15.90
CA VAL A 24 -5.89 4.70 15.12
C VAL A 24 -6.59 5.85 15.82
N SER A 25 -6.98 6.85 15.05
CA SER A 25 -7.90 7.90 15.51
C SER A 25 -9.18 7.83 14.71
N ARG A 26 -10.30 8.13 15.36
CA ARG A 26 -11.63 8.15 14.77
C ARG A 26 -12.23 9.55 14.84
N SER A 27 -12.92 9.93 13.79
CA SER A 27 -13.78 11.11 13.74
C SER A 27 -15.23 10.68 13.54
N ASP A 28 -16.14 11.31 14.26
CA ASP A 28 -17.58 11.12 14.15
C ASP A 28 -18.28 12.37 13.55
N ASP A 29 -17.51 13.39 13.13
CA ASP A 29 -18.00 14.69 12.68
C ASP A 29 -17.44 15.11 11.31
N GLY A 30 -17.10 14.14 10.46
CA GLY A 30 -16.58 14.39 9.12
C GLY A 30 -15.13 14.89 9.09
N GLY A 31 -14.33 14.52 10.08
CA GLY A 31 -12.90 14.83 10.15
C GLY A 31 -12.58 16.17 10.80
N ARG A 32 -13.56 16.84 11.43
CA ARG A 32 -13.34 18.11 12.14
C ARG A 32 -12.62 17.90 13.47
N THR A 33 -12.99 16.84 14.18
CA THR A 33 -12.30 16.42 15.41
C THR A 33 -11.92 14.95 15.35
N TRP A 34 -10.84 14.58 16.01
CA TRP A 34 -10.30 13.24 16.03
C TRP A 34 -10.00 12.78 17.45
N LYS A 35 -10.36 11.56 17.78
CA LYS A 35 -10.13 10.94 19.09
C LYS A 35 -9.34 9.64 18.91
N PRO A 36 -8.36 9.34 19.77
CA PRO A 36 -7.70 8.05 19.79
C PRO A 36 -8.71 6.92 19.97
N SER A 37 -8.55 5.83 19.21
CA SER A 37 -9.42 4.65 19.24
C SER A 37 -8.56 3.38 19.24
N ASN A 38 -7.82 3.16 20.34
CA ASN A 38 -6.75 2.16 20.45
C ASN A 38 -7.00 1.10 21.53
N ALA A 39 -8.20 1.00 22.11
CA ALA A 39 -8.47 0.04 23.18
C ALA A 39 -8.16 -1.39 22.72
N GLY A 40 -7.29 -2.10 23.44
CA GLY A 40 -6.80 -3.44 23.09
C GLY A 40 -5.64 -3.47 22.08
N MET A 41 -5.22 -2.32 21.55
CA MET A 41 -4.06 -2.22 20.66
C MET A 41 -2.85 -1.74 21.46
N ALA A 42 -1.70 -2.42 21.30
CA ALA A 42 -0.44 -1.90 21.79
C ALA A 42 -0.03 -0.65 20.99
N GLU A 43 0.72 0.25 21.62
CA GLU A 43 1.30 1.40 20.92
C GLU A 43 2.08 0.93 19.68
N THR A 44 1.72 1.47 18.52
CA THR A 44 2.32 1.10 17.25
C THR A 44 2.01 2.12 16.17
N ALA A 45 2.81 2.16 15.12
CA ALA A 45 2.44 2.86 13.90
C ALA A 45 1.42 2.03 13.11
N ALA A 46 0.18 2.50 13.00
CA ALA A 46 -0.79 1.94 12.07
C ALA A 46 -0.42 2.39 10.65
N THR A 47 -0.05 1.46 9.79
CA THR A 47 0.41 1.73 8.42
C THR A 47 -0.71 1.64 7.39
N HIS A 48 -1.72 0.83 7.67
CA HIS A 48 -2.88 0.67 6.81
C HIS A 48 -4.11 0.27 7.62
N ILE A 49 -5.26 0.82 7.25
CA ILE A 49 -6.57 0.40 7.76
C ILE A 49 -7.43 -0.11 6.60
N LEU A 50 -8.06 -1.24 6.79
CA LEU A 50 -8.93 -1.89 5.82
C LEU A 50 -10.32 -2.09 6.42
N LEU A 51 -11.34 -1.58 5.74
CA LEU A 51 -12.74 -1.82 6.07
C LEU A 51 -13.24 -3.08 5.36
N ASP A 52 -13.97 -3.93 6.06
CA ASP A 52 -14.81 -4.95 5.44
C ASP A 52 -16.14 -4.31 5.01
N PRO A 53 -16.37 -4.10 3.71
CA PRO A 53 -17.58 -3.45 3.21
C PRO A 53 -18.85 -4.27 3.43
N THR A 54 -18.71 -5.58 3.67
CA THR A 54 -19.85 -6.50 3.89
C THR A 54 -20.31 -6.54 5.35
N SER A 55 -19.54 -5.94 6.26
CA SER A 55 -19.90 -5.87 7.68
C SER A 55 -21.02 -4.88 7.95
N PRO A 56 -21.84 -5.10 8.99
CA PRO A 56 -22.93 -4.20 9.37
C PRO A 56 -22.46 -2.77 9.61
N ALA A 57 -23.26 -1.78 9.22
CA ALA A 57 -22.88 -0.37 9.34
C ALA A 57 -22.68 0.08 10.79
N GLU A 58 -23.47 -0.49 11.69
CA GLU A 58 -23.45 -0.23 13.13
C GLU A 58 -22.29 -0.92 13.87
N ALA A 59 -21.70 -1.96 13.25
CA ALA A 59 -20.61 -2.74 13.83
C ALA A 59 -19.57 -3.09 12.75
N ARG A 60 -18.98 -2.06 12.14
CA ARG A 60 -18.00 -2.24 11.06
C ARG A 60 -16.83 -3.10 11.49
N THR A 61 -16.53 -4.11 10.69
CA THR A 61 -15.30 -4.88 10.83
C THR A 61 -14.17 -4.13 10.14
N LEU A 62 -13.11 -3.91 10.90
CA LEU A 62 -11.90 -3.21 10.46
C LEU A 62 -10.68 -4.07 10.73
N TYR A 63 -9.68 -3.94 9.88
CA TYR A 63 -8.37 -4.55 10.05
C TYR A 63 -7.29 -3.47 9.98
N VAL A 64 -6.29 -3.56 10.85
CA VAL A 64 -5.17 -2.62 10.89
C VAL A 64 -3.87 -3.40 10.71
N ALA A 65 -3.05 -2.99 9.75
CA ALA A 65 -1.65 -3.37 9.69
C ALA A 65 -0.87 -2.48 10.67
N ALA A 66 -0.27 -3.11 11.67
CA ALA A 66 0.43 -2.46 12.77
C ALA A 66 1.92 -2.80 12.70
N PHE A 67 2.73 -1.77 12.45
CA PHE A 67 4.15 -1.93 12.18
C PHE A 67 4.89 -2.49 13.40
N GLY A 68 5.56 -3.63 13.24
CA GLY A 68 6.22 -4.36 14.31
C GLY A 68 5.29 -5.11 15.26
N ARG A 69 3.97 -5.13 14.99
CA ARG A 69 2.98 -5.82 15.82
C ARG A 69 2.14 -6.84 15.06
N GLY A 70 1.98 -6.66 13.73
CA GLY A 70 1.18 -7.53 12.89
C GLY A 70 -0.20 -6.96 12.58
N VAL A 71 -1.25 -7.76 12.70
CA VAL A 71 -2.61 -7.39 12.31
C VAL A 71 -3.53 -7.31 13.52
N TYR A 72 -4.26 -6.21 13.65
CA TYR A 72 -5.37 -6.10 14.59
C TYR A 72 -6.70 -6.10 13.84
N LYS A 73 -7.70 -6.70 14.46
CA LYS A 73 -9.10 -6.72 14.00
C LYS A 73 -10.00 -6.06 15.03
N SER A 74 -10.89 -5.24 14.56
CA SER A 74 -12.05 -4.73 15.29
C SER A 74 -13.32 -5.30 14.66
N SER A 75 -14.34 -5.55 15.47
CA SER A 75 -15.69 -5.94 15.03
C SER A 75 -16.77 -5.01 15.57
N ASP A 76 -16.37 -3.83 16.06
CA ASP A 76 -17.23 -2.83 16.73
C ASP A 76 -16.93 -1.40 16.23
N GLY A 77 -16.57 -1.26 14.96
CA GLY A 77 -16.30 0.03 14.34
C GLY A 77 -15.03 0.71 14.84
N GLY A 78 -14.08 -0.06 15.35
CA GLY A 78 -12.80 0.44 15.83
C GLY A 78 -12.79 0.82 17.31
N ALA A 79 -13.86 0.50 18.06
CA ALA A 79 -13.91 0.79 19.49
C ALA A 79 -12.92 -0.08 20.28
N THR A 80 -12.82 -1.38 19.91
CA THR A 80 -11.84 -2.30 20.49
C THR A 80 -11.09 -3.09 19.41
N TRP A 81 -9.85 -3.52 19.72
CA TRP A 81 -8.98 -4.20 18.81
C TRP A 81 -8.38 -5.48 19.41
N ASN A 82 -8.31 -6.52 18.61
CA ASN A 82 -7.74 -7.80 18.99
C ASN A 82 -6.62 -8.19 18.01
N LEU A 83 -5.46 -8.60 18.54
CA LEU A 83 -4.35 -9.07 17.74
C LEU A 83 -4.68 -10.38 17.04
N LYS A 84 -4.33 -10.48 15.74
CA LYS A 84 -4.63 -11.59 14.84
C LYS A 84 -3.40 -12.03 14.05
N ASN A 85 -2.46 -12.70 14.73
CA ASN A 85 -1.16 -13.08 14.15
C ASN A 85 -0.96 -14.58 13.99
N ILE A 86 -1.96 -15.42 14.26
CA ILE A 86 -1.78 -16.88 14.15
C ILE A 86 -1.38 -17.25 12.72
N GLY A 87 -0.22 -17.89 12.55
CA GLY A 87 0.35 -18.25 11.24
C GLY A 87 1.29 -17.21 10.63
N ILE A 88 1.40 -15.99 11.17
CA ILE A 88 2.47 -15.06 10.82
C ILE A 88 3.73 -15.50 11.55
N THR A 89 4.77 -15.84 10.78
CA THR A 89 5.99 -16.48 11.31
C THR A 89 7.09 -15.49 11.71
N GLN A 90 7.02 -14.24 11.25
CA GLN A 90 8.01 -13.23 11.64
C GLN A 90 7.78 -12.77 13.07
N THR A 91 8.87 -12.69 13.83
CA THR A 91 8.88 -12.00 15.13
C THR A 91 8.78 -10.50 14.87
N ASN A 92 7.85 -9.81 15.54
CA ASN A 92 7.58 -8.38 15.34
C ASN A 92 7.39 -8.03 13.85
N PRO A 93 6.37 -8.58 13.17
CA PRO A 93 6.20 -8.42 11.74
C PRO A 93 5.96 -6.96 11.38
N PHE A 94 6.69 -6.46 10.39
CA PHE A 94 6.47 -5.13 9.82
C PHE A 94 5.26 -5.15 8.90
N ALA A 95 4.08 -5.37 9.50
CA ALA A 95 2.82 -5.34 8.78
C ALA A 95 2.65 -3.97 8.11
N TRP A 96 2.56 -3.99 6.78
CA TRP A 96 2.65 -2.78 5.98
C TRP A 96 1.33 -2.45 5.30
N ARG A 97 0.73 -3.42 4.63
CA ARG A 97 -0.48 -3.22 3.86
C ARG A 97 -1.39 -4.43 3.90
N LEU A 98 -2.67 -4.16 3.91
CA LEU A 98 -3.74 -5.15 3.79
C LEU A 98 -4.48 -4.94 2.48
N ALA A 99 -4.95 -6.03 1.87
CA ALA A 99 -5.90 -6.02 0.77
C ALA A 99 -6.98 -7.06 1.01
N ARG A 100 -8.16 -6.87 0.42
CA ARG A 100 -9.27 -7.80 0.49
C ARG A 100 -9.77 -8.10 -0.92
N ALA A 101 -9.77 -9.37 -1.29
CA ALA A 101 -10.37 -9.82 -2.54
C ALA A 101 -11.90 -9.84 -2.45
N SER A 102 -12.58 -9.88 -3.58
CA SER A 102 -14.04 -9.84 -3.65
C SER A 102 -14.73 -11.07 -3.02
N ASP A 103 -14.03 -12.18 -2.89
CA ASP A 103 -14.47 -13.39 -2.17
C ASP A 103 -14.23 -13.33 -0.64
N GLY A 104 -13.68 -12.24 -0.14
CA GLY A 104 -13.42 -12.03 1.28
C GLY A 104 -12.04 -12.46 1.75
N VAL A 105 -11.22 -13.08 0.92
CA VAL A 105 -9.85 -13.42 1.27
C VAL A 105 -9.04 -12.16 1.53
N LEU A 106 -8.36 -12.15 2.68
CA LEU A 106 -7.47 -11.07 3.08
C LEU A 106 -6.04 -11.41 2.69
N TYR A 107 -5.31 -10.39 2.30
CA TYR A 107 -3.87 -10.45 2.06
C TYR A 107 -3.14 -9.43 2.93
N LEU A 108 -1.98 -9.83 3.43
CA LEU A 108 -1.10 -8.98 4.24
C LEU A 108 0.29 -8.94 3.62
N ILE A 109 0.78 -7.75 3.34
CA ILE A 109 2.19 -7.50 3.09
C ILE A 109 2.90 -7.23 4.41
N VAL A 110 3.97 -7.97 4.66
CA VAL A 110 4.97 -7.65 5.68
C VAL A 110 6.19 -7.11 4.95
N ALA A 111 6.57 -5.87 5.29
CA ALA A 111 7.73 -5.23 4.69
C ALA A 111 9.02 -5.97 5.09
N ARG A 112 10.02 -5.94 4.20
CA ARG A 112 11.31 -6.54 4.49
C ARG A 112 12.02 -5.80 5.64
N ARG A 113 12.79 -6.56 6.40
CA ARG A 113 13.45 -6.11 7.59
C ARG A 113 14.91 -6.57 7.58
N SER A 114 15.84 -5.69 7.91
CA SER A 114 17.24 -6.04 8.13
C SER A 114 17.45 -6.75 9.46
N GLU A 115 18.59 -7.40 9.63
CA GLU A 115 18.96 -8.12 10.86
C GLU A 115 19.00 -7.20 12.09
N ASP A 116 19.40 -5.94 11.90
CA ASP A 116 19.42 -4.92 12.96
C ASP A 116 18.02 -4.42 13.35
N GLY A 117 16.97 -4.97 12.74
CA GLY A 117 15.58 -4.60 12.99
C GLY A 117 15.11 -3.34 12.30
N SER A 118 15.94 -2.68 11.51
CA SER A 118 15.52 -1.57 10.66
C SER A 118 14.76 -2.08 9.44
N ILE A 119 14.02 -1.19 8.76
CA ILE A 119 13.55 -1.49 7.42
C ILE A 119 14.75 -1.47 6.52
N GLY A 120 15.08 -2.59 5.97
CA GLY A 120 16.32 -2.70 5.23
C GLY A 120 16.25 -3.58 4.02
N ASN A 121 17.38 -3.59 3.38
CA ASN A 121 17.58 -4.21 2.10
C ASN A 121 17.94 -5.69 2.20
N ASP A 122 18.35 -6.14 3.38
CA ASP A 122 18.98 -7.43 3.59
C ASP A 122 17.99 -8.51 4.05
N GLY A 123 16.87 -8.07 4.64
CA GLY A 123 15.83 -8.98 5.10
C GLY A 123 14.80 -9.31 4.03
N ASP A 124 14.02 -10.32 4.29
CA ASP A 124 12.94 -10.75 3.42
C ASP A 124 11.59 -10.24 3.93
N GLY A 125 10.85 -9.58 3.04
CA GLY A 125 9.44 -9.32 3.22
C GLY A 125 8.62 -10.60 2.97
N ALA A 126 7.33 -10.52 3.25
CA ALA A 126 6.44 -11.65 3.06
C ALA A 126 5.05 -11.22 2.60
N LEU A 127 4.37 -12.14 1.94
CA LEU A 127 2.96 -12.06 1.63
C LEU A 127 2.24 -13.18 2.38
N TYR A 128 1.16 -12.85 3.05
CA TYR A 128 0.26 -13.80 3.71
C TYR A 128 -1.15 -13.66 3.19
N LYS A 129 -1.94 -14.73 3.31
CA LYS A 129 -3.38 -14.72 3.06
C LYS A 129 -4.14 -15.33 4.23
N SER A 130 -5.37 -14.87 4.41
CA SER A 130 -6.34 -15.42 5.36
C SER A 130 -7.68 -15.56 4.66
N SER A 131 -8.32 -16.73 4.78
CA SER A 131 -9.67 -17.00 4.27
C SER A 131 -10.72 -17.10 5.38
N ASP A 132 -10.35 -16.80 6.61
CA ASP A 132 -11.18 -16.94 7.81
C ASP A 132 -11.32 -15.63 8.61
N GLY A 133 -11.22 -14.48 7.92
CA GLY A 133 -11.39 -13.16 8.51
C GLY A 133 -10.29 -12.80 9.51
N ALA A 134 -9.04 -13.13 9.16
CA ALA A 134 -7.82 -12.94 9.93
C ALA A 134 -7.71 -13.83 11.19
N ALA A 135 -8.49 -14.92 11.31
CA ALA A 135 -8.30 -15.85 12.41
C ALA A 135 -6.95 -16.58 12.28
N THR A 136 -6.61 -16.99 11.05
CA THR A 136 -5.31 -17.59 10.73
C THR A 136 -4.73 -17.04 9.43
N TRP A 137 -3.40 -17.07 9.32
CA TRP A 137 -2.65 -16.61 8.14
C TRP A 137 -1.77 -17.72 7.58
N THR A 138 -1.73 -17.82 6.26
CA THR A 138 -0.85 -18.75 5.54
C THR A 138 0.08 -17.94 4.63
N LYS A 139 1.37 -18.26 4.65
CA LYS A 139 2.36 -17.61 3.79
C LYS A 139 2.10 -17.93 2.32
N VAL A 140 2.15 -16.91 1.47
CA VAL A 140 2.06 -17.01 0.01
C VAL A 140 3.47 -16.83 -0.55
N ALA A 141 3.85 -17.67 -1.52
CA ALA A 141 5.15 -17.54 -2.17
C ALA A 141 5.21 -16.22 -2.96
N LEU A 142 6.28 -15.46 -2.75
CA LEU A 142 6.57 -14.30 -3.58
C LEU A 142 7.10 -14.74 -4.96
N PRO A 143 7.03 -13.89 -5.98
CA PRO A 143 7.67 -14.16 -7.27
C PRO A 143 9.16 -14.45 -7.09
N ALA A 144 9.73 -15.28 -7.95
CA ALA A 144 11.16 -15.61 -7.88
C ALA A 144 12.02 -14.34 -7.91
N GLY A 145 12.97 -14.25 -6.98
CA GLY A 145 13.87 -13.11 -6.84
C GLY A 145 13.30 -11.90 -6.09
N VAL A 146 12.01 -11.87 -5.77
CA VAL A 146 11.36 -10.78 -5.01
C VAL A 146 11.54 -11.01 -3.50
N ASN A 147 12.00 -9.98 -2.79
CA ASN A 147 12.03 -9.97 -1.33
C ASN A 147 11.41 -8.71 -0.70
N GLY A 148 11.08 -7.72 -1.51
CA GLY A 148 10.55 -6.43 -1.08
C GLY A 148 9.12 -6.19 -1.57
N PRO A 149 8.10 -6.98 -1.15
CA PRO A 149 6.71 -6.67 -1.48
C PRO A 149 6.33 -5.35 -0.85
N ASN A 150 5.62 -4.48 -1.58
CA ASN A 150 5.32 -3.13 -1.12
C ASN A 150 3.85 -2.74 -1.30
N GLY A 151 3.27 -2.98 -2.46
CA GLY A 151 1.87 -2.73 -2.77
C GLY A 151 1.15 -3.98 -3.25
N LEU A 152 -0.13 -4.11 -2.95
CA LEU A 152 -0.97 -5.20 -3.45
C LEU A 152 -2.35 -4.67 -3.80
N ALA A 153 -2.81 -4.99 -4.99
CA ALA A 153 -4.18 -4.78 -5.43
C ALA A 153 -4.84 -6.10 -5.83
N THR A 154 -6.14 -6.17 -5.62
CA THR A 154 -6.99 -7.30 -6.02
C THR A 154 -7.95 -6.84 -7.10
N ASP A 155 -8.25 -7.70 -8.06
CA ASP A 155 -9.28 -7.42 -9.06
C ASP A 155 -10.67 -7.57 -8.42
N PRO A 156 -11.53 -6.54 -8.44
CA PRO A 156 -12.85 -6.59 -7.80
C PRO A 156 -13.81 -7.59 -8.47
N LYS A 157 -13.54 -7.99 -9.71
CA LYS A 157 -14.38 -8.95 -10.47
C LYS A 157 -13.77 -10.35 -10.54
N ASN A 158 -12.48 -10.49 -10.17
CA ASN A 158 -11.79 -11.79 -10.18
C ASN A 158 -10.92 -11.92 -8.91
N PRO A 159 -11.42 -12.57 -7.86
CA PRO A 159 -10.69 -12.67 -6.58
C PRO A 159 -9.37 -13.44 -6.70
N GLN A 160 -9.17 -14.21 -7.76
CA GLN A 160 -7.91 -14.92 -7.99
C GLN A 160 -6.84 -14.06 -8.67
N ARG A 161 -7.22 -12.86 -9.18
CA ARG A 161 -6.28 -11.95 -9.83
C ARG A 161 -5.72 -10.96 -8.84
N LEU A 162 -4.39 -10.99 -8.70
CA LEU A 162 -3.62 -10.15 -7.81
C LEU A 162 -2.54 -9.40 -8.59
N TYR A 163 -2.27 -8.18 -8.17
CA TYR A 163 -1.16 -7.36 -8.67
C TYR A 163 -0.27 -6.98 -7.49
N LEU A 164 1.00 -7.38 -7.55
CA LEU A 164 1.99 -7.13 -6.52
C LEU A 164 3.01 -6.11 -7.01
N ALA A 165 3.10 -4.97 -6.36
CA ALA A 165 4.19 -4.03 -6.54
C ALA A 165 5.35 -4.42 -5.61
N ALA A 166 6.56 -4.43 -6.15
CA ALA A 166 7.75 -4.85 -5.43
C ALA A 166 8.88 -3.83 -5.58
N TRP A 167 9.68 -3.74 -4.53
CA TRP A 167 10.91 -2.98 -4.44
C TRP A 167 12.11 -3.89 -4.71
N ALA A 168 13.04 -3.44 -5.55
CA ALA A 168 14.21 -4.23 -5.91
C ALA A 168 15.07 -4.62 -4.71
N ARG A 169 15.77 -5.73 -4.85
CA ARG A 169 16.85 -6.09 -3.92
C ARG A 169 17.96 -5.08 -3.99
N ALA A 170 18.53 -4.70 -2.86
CA ALA A 170 19.69 -3.84 -2.78
C ALA A 170 21.01 -4.63 -2.83
N THR A 171 21.01 -5.81 -3.38
CA THR A 171 22.21 -6.65 -3.44
C THR A 171 22.95 -6.45 -4.74
N GLY A 172 24.08 -5.76 -4.74
CA GLY A 172 25.21 -5.84 -5.66
C GLY A 172 24.97 -5.70 -7.17
N ILE A 173 23.85 -6.12 -7.67
CA ILE A 173 23.36 -5.93 -9.03
C ILE A 173 22.12 -5.07 -8.92
N HIS A 174 22.27 -3.80 -9.20
CA HIS A 174 21.17 -2.83 -9.15
C HIS A 174 19.98 -3.30 -9.99
N GLY A 175 18.82 -3.29 -9.39
CA GLY A 175 17.57 -3.37 -10.14
C GLY A 175 17.03 -4.76 -10.45
N MET A 176 17.16 -5.74 -9.56
CA MET A 176 16.50 -7.04 -9.70
C MET A 176 15.44 -7.28 -8.62
N GLY A 177 14.35 -7.92 -9.02
CA GLY A 177 13.27 -8.32 -8.10
C GLY A 177 12.28 -7.22 -7.75
N GLY A 178 12.30 -6.10 -8.46
CA GLY A 178 11.30 -5.04 -8.38
C GLY A 178 10.35 -5.03 -9.56
N GLY A 179 9.42 -4.07 -9.58
CA GLY A 179 8.41 -3.92 -10.62
C GLY A 179 7.02 -4.35 -10.18
N ILE A 180 6.20 -4.79 -11.14
CA ILE A 180 4.85 -5.29 -10.88
C ILE A 180 4.74 -6.73 -11.38
N PHE A 181 4.14 -7.56 -10.56
CA PHE A 181 3.88 -8.97 -10.84
C PHE A 181 2.37 -9.23 -10.78
N VAL A 182 1.87 -10.06 -11.69
CA VAL A 182 0.47 -10.48 -11.75
C VAL A 182 0.35 -11.96 -11.44
N SER A 183 -0.63 -12.31 -10.64
CA SER A 183 -1.11 -13.68 -10.42
C SER A 183 -2.56 -13.79 -10.87
N ASN A 184 -2.93 -14.92 -11.46
CA ASN A 184 -4.30 -15.24 -11.84
C ASN A 184 -4.88 -16.44 -11.05
N ASP A 185 -4.16 -16.88 -10.01
CA ASP A 185 -4.47 -18.09 -9.25
C ASP A 185 -4.33 -17.91 -7.73
N GLY A 186 -4.55 -16.68 -7.27
CA GLY A 186 -4.51 -16.34 -5.85
C GLY A 186 -3.11 -16.37 -5.24
N GLY A 187 -2.09 -16.06 -6.04
CA GLY A 187 -0.70 -15.96 -5.61
C GLY A 187 0.08 -17.27 -5.67
N LYS A 188 -0.43 -18.30 -6.32
CA LYS A 188 0.32 -19.57 -6.50
C LYS A 188 1.41 -19.43 -7.56
N ASN A 189 1.10 -18.73 -8.65
CA ASN A 189 2.04 -18.44 -9.73
C ASN A 189 2.03 -16.95 -10.06
N TRP A 190 3.20 -16.41 -10.46
CA TRP A 190 3.39 -15.00 -10.76
C TRP A 190 4.09 -14.80 -12.09
N LYS A 191 3.64 -13.80 -12.87
CA LYS A 191 4.29 -13.30 -14.09
C LYS A 191 4.66 -11.84 -13.88
N GLN A 192 5.87 -11.44 -14.28
CA GLN A 192 6.24 -10.03 -14.29
C GLN A 192 5.47 -9.30 -15.39
N ALA A 193 4.78 -8.22 -15.01
CA ALA A 193 3.96 -7.39 -15.88
C ALA A 193 4.56 -6.01 -16.13
N PHE A 194 5.50 -5.56 -15.28
CA PHE A 194 6.17 -4.27 -15.41
C PHE A 194 7.55 -4.32 -14.78
N ASP A 195 8.57 -3.86 -15.50
CA ASP A 195 9.97 -3.87 -15.11
C ASP A 195 10.72 -2.53 -15.35
N ARG A 196 10.02 -1.52 -15.88
CA ARG A 196 10.62 -0.22 -16.24
C ARG A 196 10.99 0.64 -15.02
N ASP A 197 10.46 0.30 -13.85
CA ASP A 197 10.87 0.85 -12.56
C ASP A 197 11.01 -0.30 -11.58
N GLN A 198 12.20 -0.44 -11.01
CA GLN A 198 12.49 -1.50 -10.06
C GLN A 198 12.11 -1.13 -8.62
N HIS A 199 11.61 0.08 -8.41
CA HIS A 199 11.19 0.60 -7.12
C HIS A 199 9.72 1.05 -7.18
N VAL A 200 8.79 0.09 -7.35
CA VAL A 200 7.37 0.39 -7.41
C VAL A 200 6.77 0.39 -6.01
N TYR A 201 6.20 1.53 -5.63
CA TYR A 201 5.57 1.69 -4.32
C TYR A 201 4.21 1.04 -4.23
N ASP A 202 3.39 1.26 -5.25
CA ASP A 202 2.02 0.79 -5.22
C ASP A 202 1.49 0.50 -6.62
N VAL A 203 0.52 -0.39 -6.66
CA VAL A 203 -0.33 -0.67 -7.80
C VAL A 203 -1.78 -0.59 -7.34
N THR A 204 -2.63 0.05 -8.14
CA THR A 204 -4.05 0.24 -7.85
C THR A 204 -4.88 -0.19 -9.04
N VAL A 205 -5.97 -0.90 -8.79
CA VAL A 205 -6.99 -1.26 -9.79
C VAL A 205 -8.11 -0.22 -9.76
N ASP A 206 -8.56 0.22 -10.90
CA ASP A 206 -9.77 1.05 -11.00
C ASP A 206 -10.99 0.18 -10.65
N PRO A 207 -11.74 0.49 -9.59
CA PRO A 207 -12.86 -0.34 -9.16
C PRO A 207 -14.02 -0.36 -10.16
N SER A 208 -14.15 0.65 -11.01
CA SER A 208 -15.17 0.75 -12.05
C SER A 208 -14.80 -0.05 -13.29
N ASN A 209 -13.52 -0.09 -13.62
CA ASN A 209 -12.97 -0.81 -14.77
C ASN A 209 -11.68 -1.57 -14.41
N PRO A 210 -11.77 -2.85 -14.01
CA PRO A 210 -10.61 -3.64 -13.57
C PRO A 210 -9.52 -3.86 -14.61
N LYS A 211 -9.75 -3.52 -15.88
CA LYS A 211 -8.71 -3.50 -16.90
C LYS A 211 -7.76 -2.31 -16.74
N VAL A 212 -8.22 -1.26 -16.05
CA VAL A 212 -7.42 -0.06 -15.81
C VAL A 212 -6.64 -0.22 -14.49
N LEU A 213 -5.35 -0.08 -14.60
CA LEU A 213 -4.42 -0.11 -13.47
C LEU A 213 -3.59 1.17 -13.44
N TYR A 214 -3.19 1.55 -12.24
CA TYR A 214 -2.24 2.61 -12.01
C TYR A 214 -1.08 2.11 -11.17
N ALA A 215 0.11 2.64 -11.43
CA ALA A 215 1.29 2.32 -10.65
C ALA A 215 2.06 3.59 -10.28
N ALA A 216 2.66 3.57 -9.10
CA ALA A 216 3.51 4.61 -8.59
C ALA A 216 4.95 4.13 -8.53
N GLY A 217 5.79 4.64 -9.41
CA GLY A 217 7.22 4.38 -9.45
C GLY A 217 8.01 5.40 -8.65
N PHE A 218 9.05 4.96 -7.98
CA PHE A 218 9.93 5.87 -7.23
C PHE A 218 10.83 6.68 -8.15
N GLU A 219 11.30 6.07 -9.24
CA GLU A 219 12.26 6.70 -10.15
C GLU A 219 11.60 7.19 -11.44
N SER A 220 10.42 6.71 -11.75
CA SER A 220 9.80 6.86 -13.07
C SER A 220 8.43 7.54 -13.09
N SER A 221 7.96 8.07 -11.93
CA SER A 221 6.67 8.76 -11.85
C SER A 221 5.46 7.81 -11.87
N ALA A 222 4.32 8.25 -12.44
CA ALA A 222 3.07 7.49 -12.46
C ALA A 222 2.86 6.79 -13.80
N TRP A 223 2.27 5.60 -13.75
CA TRP A 223 1.99 4.75 -14.91
C TRP A 223 0.54 4.30 -14.94
N LYS A 224 0.04 4.08 -16.13
CA LYS A 224 -1.31 3.56 -16.40
C LYS A 224 -1.23 2.38 -17.35
N SER A 225 -2.01 1.35 -17.05
CA SER A 225 -2.38 0.28 -17.98
C SER A 225 -3.88 0.36 -18.26
N SER A 226 -4.32 -0.02 -19.45
CA SER A 226 -5.74 -0.12 -19.83
C SER A 226 -6.14 -1.55 -20.25
N ASP A 227 -5.24 -2.52 -20.06
CA ASP A 227 -5.36 -3.89 -20.52
C ASP A 227 -4.95 -4.92 -19.48
N SER A 228 -5.24 -4.63 -18.21
CA SER A 228 -4.96 -5.52 -17.08
C SER A 228 -3.47 -5.77 -16.83
N GLY A 229 -2.62 -4.80 -17.18
CA GLY A 229 -1.18 -4.83 -16.92
C GLY A 229 -0.32 -5.41 -18.03
N GLU A 230 -0.89 -5.71 -19.21
CA GLU A 230 -0.10 -6.20 -20.35
C GLU A 230 0.78 -5.10 -20.95
N HIS A 231 0.26 -3.86 -21.05
CA HIS A 231 1.01 -2.70 -21.51
C HIS A 231 0.86 -1.53 -20.54
N TRP A 232 1.95 -0.76 -20.38
CA TRP A 232 2.01 0.37 -19.48
C TRP A 232 2.49 1.63 -20.19
N THR A 233 1.78 2.72 -19.93
CA THR A 233 2.10 4.05 -20.45
C THR A 233 2.33 4.99 -19.28
N ARG A 234 3.41 5.78 -19.35
CA ARG A 234 3.67 6.82 -18.36
C ARG A 234 2.59 7.90 -18.46
N ILE A 235 2.04 8.29 -17.30
CA ILE A 235 1.09 9.40 -17.23
C ILE A 235 1.88 10.71 -17.43
N ALA A 236 1.48 11.50 -18.43
CA ALA A 236 2.05 12.84 -18.66
C ALA A 236 1.60 13.81 -17.56
N GLY A 237 2.23 14.95 -17.43
CA GLY A 237 1.82 15.99 -16.48
C GLY A 237 2.58 15.95 -15.16
N PRO A 238 2.41 14.96 -14.29
CA PRO A 238 3.18 14.91 -13.05
C PRO A 238 4.67 14.75 -13.35
N ASN A 239 5.42 15.84 -13.30
CA ASN A 239 6.87 15.80 -13.53
C ASN A 239 7.64 15.64 -12.23
N PHE A 240 7.23 14.66 -11.43
CA PHE A 240 7.82 14.35 -10.14
C PHE A 240 8.23 12.87 -10.10
N LYS A 241 9.43 12.55 -9.68
CA LYS A 241 9.94 11.17 -9.70
C LYS A 241 9.30 10.30 -8.63
N TRP A 242 9.26 10.77 -7.42
CA TRP A 242 8.96 9.98 -6.21
C TRP A 242 7.47 9.87 -5.96
N MET A 243 6.78 9.13 -6.79
CA MET A 243 5.38 8.83 -6.60
C MET A 243 5.19 7.76 -5.53
N HIS A 244 4.19 7.94 -4.69
CA HIS A 244 3.90 7.02 -3.60
C HIS A 244 2.65 6.19 -3.88
N ARG A 245 1.57 6.81 -4.35
CA ARG A 245 0.33 6.15 -4.77
C ARG A 245 -0.34 6.89 -5.90
N VAL A 246 -1.00 6.15 -6.77
CA VAL A 246 -1.97 6.69 -7.75
C VAL A 246 -3.31 6.04 -7.45
N ILE A 247 -4.31 6.85 -7.16
CA ILE A 247 -5.63 6.40 -6.70
C ILE A 247 -6.68 6.97 -7.64
N PRO A 248 -7.52 6.13 -8.29
CA PRO A 248 -8.67 6.61 -9.03
C PRO A 248 -9.58 7.47 -8.16
N ASP A 249 -10.08 8.57 -8.70
CA ASP A 249 -11.07 9.37 -8.01
C ASP A 249 -12.39 8.59 -7.93
N PRO A 250 -12.94 8.32 -6.75
CA PRO A 250 -14.16 7.54 -6.61
C PRO A 250 -15.40 8.26 -7.15
N LEU A 251 -15.33 9.58 -7.37
CA LEU A 251 -16.41 10.40 -7.89
C LEU A 251 -16.27 10.68 -9.39
N ASN A 252 -15.09 10.49 -9.95
CA ASN A 252 -14.81 10.75 -11.36
C ASN A 252 -13.72 9.81 -11.89
N SER A 253 -14.12 8.75 -12.58
CA SER A 253 -13.19 7.73 -13.13
C SER A 253 -12.19 8.27 -14.17
N GLU A 254 -12.40 9.49 -14.68
CA GLU A 254 -11.43 10.16 -15.57
C GLU A 254 -10.33 10.90 -14.82
N SER A 255 -10.44 10.98 -13.50
CA SER A 255 -9.49 11.69 -12.62
C SER A 255 -8.78 10.72 -11.65
N ILE A 256 -7.60 11.14 -11.24
CA ILE A 256 -6.77 10.42 -10.27
C ILE A 256 -6.21 11.37 -9.22
N TYR A 257 -5.99 10.83 -8.03
CA TYR A 257 -5.13 11.43 -7.02
C TYR A 257 -3.75 10.79 -7.10
N VAL A 258 -2.72 11.60 -7.07
CA VAL A 258 -1.33 11.14 -7.01
C VAL A 258 -0.70 11.68 -5.74
N THR A 259 -0.27 10.77 -4.86
CA THR A 259 0.49 11.14 -3.67
C THR A 259 1.98 11.00 -3.96
N THR A 260 2.76 11.92 -3.44
CA THR A 260 4.20 12.00 -3.70
C THR A 260 4.99 12.05 -2.41
N TYR A 261 6.25 11.67 -2.48
CA TYR A 261 7.17 11.85 -1.37
C TYR A 261 7.78 13.25 -1.40
N GLY A 262 7.20 14.17 -0.64
CA GLY A 262 7.66 15.55 -0.50
C GLY A 262 7.01 16.57 -1.44
N GLY A 263 6.20 16.16 -2.42
CA GLY A 263 5.52 17.05 -3.36
C GLY A 263 4.01 17.20 -3.11
N GLY A 264 3.51 16.69 -1.98
CA GLY A 264 2.09 16.79 -1.63
C GLY A 264 1.19 15.80 -2.37
N VAL A 265 -0.08 16.16 -2.52
CA VAL A 265 -1.12 15.40 -3.23
C VAL A 265 -1.55 16.19 -4.46
N TRP A 266 -1.55 15.53 -5.59
CA TRP A 266 -1.99 16.08 -6.86
C TRP A 266 -3.31 15.42 -7.26
N HIS A 267 -4.22 16.21 -7.86
CA HIS A 267 -5.47 15.73 -8.43
C HIS A 267 -5.58 16.24 -9.86
N GLY A 268 -5.94 15.36 -10.77
CA GLY A 268 -6.06 15.74 -12.19
C GLY A 268 -6.50 14.57 -13.06
N ARG A 269 -6.51 14.79 -14.36
CA ARG A 269 -6.95 13.79 -15.33
C ARG A 269 -6.07 12.56 -15.36
N ALA A 270 -6.70 11.40 -15.49
CA ALA A 270 -6.02 10.09 -15.54
C ALA A 270 -5.20 9.86 -16.83
N ASP A 271 -5.38 10.70 -17.87
CA ASP A 271 -4.55 10.72 -19.09
C ASP A 271 -3.33 11.65 -18.97
N GLY A 272 -3.25 12.40 -17.87
CA GLY A 272 -2.19 13.36 -17.58
C GLY A 272 -2.20 14.61 -18.47
N LYS A 273 -3.22 14.80 -19.29
CA LYS A 273 -3.35 16.00 -20.11
C LYS A 273 -4.00 17.11 -19.29
N PRO A 274 -3.42 18.32 -19.27
CA PRO A 274 -4.04 19.43 -18.57
C PRO A 274 -5.39 19.77 -19.21
N GLY A 275 -6.40 19.95 -18.39
CA GLY A 275 -7.66 20.56 -18.82
C GLY A 275 -7.53 22.10 -18.89
N PRO A 276 -8.51 22.78 -19.48
CA PRO A 276 -8.49 24.26 -19.54
C PRO A 276 -8.40 24.95 -18.19
N GLN A 277 -8.83 24.26 -17.12
CA GLN A 277 -8.79 24.78 -15.74
C GLN A 277 -7.44 24.49 -15.03
N ASP A 278 -6.66 23.54 -15.54
CA ASP A 278 -5.39 23.12 -14.90
C ASP A 278 -4.22 24.06 -15.30
N ILE A 279 -4.45 24.96 -16.24
CA ILE A 279 -3.46 25.91 -16.76
C ILE A 279 -3.46 27.23 -15.96
N ALA A 280 -4.43 27.43 -15.07
CA ALA A 280 -4.42 28.58 -14.17
C ALA A 280 -3.29 28.42 -13.15
N THR A 281 -2.15 29.04 -13.42
CA THR A 281 -1.14 29.29 -12.39
C THR A 281 -1.83 30.10 -11.27
N PRO A 282 -1.85 29.61 -10.03
CA PRO A 282 -2.33 30.44 -8.93
C PRO A 282 -1.46 31.70 -8.90
N GLU A 283 -2.08 32.87 -9.01
CA GLU A 283 -1.40 34.10 -8.72
C GLU A 283 -0.91 34.03 -7.29
N LEU A 284 0.39 34.02 -7.14
CA LEU A 284 1.02 34.16 -5.84
C LEU A 284 0.65 35.56 -5.36
N GLN A 285 -0.28 35.66 -4.44
CA GLN A 285 -0.55 36.92 -3.74
C GLN A 285 0.75 37.34 -3.07
N PRO A 286 1.28 38.56 -3.33
CA PRO A 286 2.43 39.05 -2.62
C PRO A 286 2.10 39.02 -1.13
N GLY A 287 2.95 38.32 -0.36
CA GLY A 287 2.78 38.21 1.08
C GLY A 287 2.65 39.60 1.73
N ARG A 288 1.64 39.76 2.56
CA ARG A 288 1.51 40.89 3.47
C ARG A 288 2.52 40.81 4.58
#